data_aa16cc7ee81e02c4d646d195c00ffbf5
#
_entry.id   aa16cc7ee81e02c4d646d195c00ffbf5
#
_cell.length_a   1.000
_cell.length_b   1.000
_cell.length_c   1.000
_cell.angle_alpha   90.00
_cell.angle_beta   90.00
_cell.angle_gamma   90.00
#
_symmetry.space_group_name_H-M   'P 1'
#
loop_
_entity.id
_entity.type
_entity.pdbx_description
1 polymer ?
#
loop_
_entity_poly.entity_id
_entity_poly.type
_entity_poly.pdbx_seq_one_letter_code
_entity_poly.pdbx_strand_id
1 'polypeptide(L)'
;MEEKQDFLGAAPLGKLMQKFAVPCTISLLVGALYNIVDQIFIGWGVGYLGNGATSVVFPLTVLALGLAVMIGDGACSFVSICFGKQNAKDANRAVGNAVTLSVLVGIVVMVLYYIFRDPLLALFGATEANLPYARDYFAWIAAGIPIYVFGQAANPIIRADGSPNFAMGCMLAGAVTNVIGDPIAIFVFHGGVVGAAIATVLGQLVTAGMSVWYLCRTKILKFEKADFGLSGRILGKFLPLGLCSFLAQISLVIAMAATNSMLVKYGAQSEFGADIPLTVLGIVMKVFQIIIAITIGMSAGCIPIVGYNYGAKQFGRCRGVLWRLMAAEFVLGAVSLVITQCFPLQLISIFGSEDALYEQFAVLAFRIYLCMLPLATVNKAAFIFMQALGRPVESAGLSFFREVLLAVPLVMLLPRAFGLMGVLYSMPAADVITFLASLYILLRTDRQLRAASEVRAE
;
A
#
# COMPACT_ATOMS: atom_id res chain seq x y z
N MET A 1 26.44 -19.66 -4.51
CA MET A 1 25.41 -19.10 -3.63
C MET A 1 25.96 -17.95 -2.78
N GLU A 2 27.18 -18.07 -2.24
CA GLU A 2 27.82 -17.09 -1.37
C GLU A 2 28.03 -15.70 -2.00
N GLU A 3 28.58 -15.60 -3.22
CA GLU A 3 28.91 -14.28 -3.84
C GLU A 3 27.71 -13.35 -4.08
N LYS A 4 26.48 -13.87 -4.26
CA LYS A 4 25.28 -13.03 -4.50
C LYS A 4 24.56 -12.63 -3.21
N GLN A 5 24.69 -13.40 -2.15
CA GLN A 5 24.15 -13.06 -0.83
C GLN A 5 25.05 -12.04 -0.10
N ASP A 6 26.37 -12.10 -0.29
CA ASP A 6 27.33 -11.15 0.27
C ASP A 6 27.09 -9.70 -0.19
N PHE A 7 26.47 -9.50 -1.35
CA PHE A 7 26.14 -8.16 -1.85
C PHE A 7 25.28 -7.35 -0.86
N LEU A 8 24.25 -7.95 -0.22
CA LEU A 8 23.40 -7.27 0.75
C LEU A 8 24.13 -6.92 2.05
N GLY A 9 25.13 -7.75 2.41
CA GLY A 9 25.96 -7.59 3.60
C GLY A 9 27.19 -6.70 3.39
N ALA A 10 27.72 -6.57 2.17
CA ALA A 10 29.01 -5.92 1.90
C ALA A 10 28.89 -4.59 1.15
N ALA A 11 27.92 -4.43 0.25
CA ALA A 11 27.83 -3.23 -0.59
C ALA A 11 27.49 -1.96 0.23
N PRO A 12 27.90 -0.76 -0.27
CA PRO A 12 27.57 0.52 0.37
C PRO A 12 26.06 0.72 0.51
N LEU A 13 25.61 1.08 1.72
CA LEU A 13 24.19 1.19 2.07
C LEU A 13 23.41 2.13 1.15
N GLY A 14 23.97 3.28 0.79
CA GLY A 14 23.30 4.23 -0.12
C GLY A 14 22.99 3.62 -1.50
N LYS A 15 23.96 2.88 -2.08
CA LYS A 15 23.76 2.19 -3.37
C LYS A 15 22.73 1.07 -3.26
N LEU A 16 22.75 0.32 -2.13
CA LEU A 16 21.75 -0.72 -1.87
C LEU A 16 20.35 -0.14 -1.75
N MET A 17 20.18 0.90 -0.94
CA MET A 17 18.90 1.57 -0.77
C MET A 17 18.36 2.07 -2.12
N GLN A 18 19.18 2.75 -2.92
CA GLN A 18 18.75 3.20 -4.25
C GLN A 18 18.35 2.02 -5.16
N LYS A 19 19.15 0.95 -5.21
CA LYS A 19 18.90 -0.22 -6.05
C LYS A 19 17.57 -0.93 -5.74
N PHE A 20 17.12 -0.91 -4.49
CA PHE A 20 15.89 -1.57 -4.05
C PHE A 20 14.72 -0.59 -3.90
N ALA A 21 14.95 0.59 -3.33
CA ALA A 21 13.89 1.57 -3.07
C ALA A 21 13.36 2.19 -4.36
N VAL A 22 14.23 2.58 -5.31
CA VAL A 22 13.81 3.23 -6.55
C VAL A 22 12.87 2.35 -7.38
N PRO A 23 13.19 1.07 -7.70
CA PRO A 23 12.25 0.22 -8.43
C PRO A 23 10.95 -0.04 -7.68
N CYS A 24 11.02 -0.20 -6.34
CA CYS A 24 9.84 -0.39 -5.52
C CYS A 24 8.93 0.84 -5.54
N THR A 25 9.51 2.03 -5.41
CA THR A 25 8.78 3.31 -5.49
C THR A 25 8.12 3.49 -6.86
N ILE A 26 8.84 3.23 -7.94
CA ILE A 26 8.28 3.30 -9.29
C ILE A 26 7.10 2.33 -9.45
N SER A 27 7.23 1.09 -8.96
CA SER A 27 6.15 0.10 -9.01
C SER A 27 4.88 0.59 -8.35
N LEU A 28 4.99 1.12 -7.13
CA LEU A 28 3.83 1.58 -6.36
C LEU A 28 3.25 2.88 -6.91
N LEU A 29 4.10 3.78 -7.36
CA LEU A 29 3.67 5.04 -8.01
C LEU A 29 2.89 4.75 -9.30
N VAL A 30 3.41 3.88 -10.15
CA VAL A 30 2.71 3.46 -11.37
C VAL A 30 1.40 2.75 -11.03
N GLY A 31 1.39 1.91 -9.98
CA GLY A 31 0.16 1.29 -9.47
C GLY A 31 -0.89 2.29 -9.01
N ALA A 32 -0.49 3.39 -8.37
CA ALA A 32 -1.40 4.46 -7.98
C ALA A 32 -1.91 5.25 -9.20
N LEU A 33 -1.04 5.54 -10.16
CA LEU A 33 -1.37 6.34 -11.34
C LEU A 33 -2.29 5.59 -12.32
N TYR A 34 -2.04 4.30 -12.57
CA TYR A 34 -2.89 3.56 -13.52
C TYR A 34 -4.35 3.46 -13.03
N ASN A 35 -4.57 3.34 -11.72
CA ASN A 35 -5.94 3.36 -11.16
C ASN A 35 -6.67 4.69 -11.45
N ILE A 36 -5.97 5.81 -11.49
CA ILE A 36 -6.54 7.10 -11.85
C ILE A 36 -6.87 7.14 -13.34
N VAL A 37 -5.97 6.63 -14.17
CA VAL A 37 -6.14 6.57 -15.63
C VAL A 37 -7.33 5.68 -16.02
N ASP A 38 -7.45 4.50 -15.40
CA ASP A 38 -8.58 3.58 -15.58
C ASP A 38 -9.92 4.28 -15.28
N GLN A 39 -10.02 4.99 -14.15
CA GLN A 39 -11.22 5.76 -13.81
C GLN A 39 -11.55 6.86 -14.83
N ILE A 40 -10.53 7.50 -15.42
CA ILE A 40 -10.73 8.50 -16.47
C ILE A 40 -11.34 7.86 -17.74
N PHE A 41 -10.80 6.73 -18.18
CA PHE A 41 -11.32 6.01 -19.36
C PHE A 41 -12.75 5.50 -19.14
N ILE A 42 -13.06 4.97 -17.97
CA ILE A 42 -14.43 4.55 -17.61
C ILE A 42 -15.36 5.77 -17.60
N GLY A 43 -14.93 6.89 -17.05
CA GLY A 43 -15.70 8.14 -17.05
C GLY A 43 -16.03 8.63 -18.46
N TRP A 44 -15.07 8.58 -19.39
CA TRP A 44 -15.28 8.98 -20.78
C TRP A 44 -16.12 7.99 -21.59
N GLY A 45 -15.99 6.69 -21.33
CA GLY A 45 -16.65 5.65 -22.13
C GLY A 45 -18.01 5.22 -21.62
N VAL A 46 -18.25 5.28 -20.30
CA VAL A 46 -19.49 4.81 -19.66
C VAL A 46 -20.23 5.92 -18.91
N GLY A 47 -19.49 6.98 -18.56
CA GLY A 47 -20.02 8.10 -17.80
C GLY A 47 -20.03 7.89 -16.27
N TYR A 48 -20.78 8.75 -15.57
CA TYR A 48 -20.78 8.79 -14.10
C TYR A 48 -21.30 7.51 -13.44
N LEU A 49 -22.20 6.77 -14.06
CA LEU A 49 -22.70 5.49 -13.54
C LEU A 49 -21.63 4.41 -13.54
N GLY A 50 -20.76 4.40 -14.56
CA GLY A 50 -19.59 3.51 -14.60
C GLY A 50 -18.60 3.83 -13.50
N ASN A 51 -18.25 5.11 -13.29
CA ASN A 51 -17.40 5.53 -12.19
C ASN A 51 -18.02 5.25 -10.81
N GLY A 52 -19.33 5.39 -10.68
CA GLY A 52 -20.06 4.98 -9.48
C GLY A 52 -19.91 3.49 -9.19
N ALA A 53 -20.01 2.65 -10.22
CA ALA A 53 -19.84 1.21 -10.10
C ALA A 53 -18.43 0.82 -9.63
N THR A 54 -17.39 1.41 -10.23
CA THR A 54 -15.99 1.14 -9.80
C THR A 54 -15.72 1.61 -8.37
N SER A 55 -16.31 2.74 -7.97
CA SER A 55 -16.17 3.27 -6.60
C SER A 55 -16.79 2.35 -5.55
N VAL A 56 -17.91 1.68 -5.86
CA VAL A 56 -18.55 0.68 -5.00
C VAL A 56 -17.69 -0.58 -4.87
N VAL A 57 -17.01 -1.00 -5.95
CA VAL A 57 -16.17 -2.20 -5.97
C VAL A 57 -14.78 -1.95 -5.37
N PHE A 58 -14.28 -0.71 -5.37
CA PHE A 58 -12.96 -0.34 -4.89
C PHE A 58 -12.62 -0.85 -3.48
N PRO A 59 -13.47 -0.70 -2.45
CA PRO A 59 -13.18 -1.22 -1.10
C PRO A 59 -12.96 -2.74 -1.08
N LEU A 60 -13.63 -3.48 -1.93
CA LEU A 60 -13.48 -4.94 -2.04
C LEU A 60 -12.13 -5.32 -2.65
N THR A 61 -11.66 -4.56 -3.64
CA THR A 61 -10.30 -4.75 -4.20
C THR A 61 -9.23 -4.38 -3.20
N VAL A 62 -9.43 -3.34 -2.37
CA VAL A 62 -8.51 -2.96 -1.30
C VAL A 62 -8.43 -4.03 -0.21
N LEU A 63 -9.55 -4.69 0.13
CA LEU A 63 -9.54 -5.82 1.07
C LEU A 63 -8.70 -6.99 0.53
N ALA A 64 -8.87 -7.34 -0.75
CA ALA A 64 -8.08 -8.37 -1.40
C ALA A 64 -6.58 -7.99 -1.46
N LEU A 65 -6.27 -6.72 -1.76
CA LEU A 65 -4.91 -6.19 -1.69
C LEU A 65 -4.32 -6.32 -0.28
N GLY A 66 -5.09 -5.99 0.76
CA GLY A 66 -4.66 -6.13 2.15
C GLY A 66 -4.20 -7.54 2.49
N LEU A 67 -4.97 -8.55 2.08
CA LEU A 67 -4.61 -9.96 2.26
C LEU A 67 -3.36 -10.34 1.44
N ALA A 68 -3.24 -9.85 0.22
CA ALA A 68 -2.09 -10.10 -0.64
C ALA A 68 -0.79 -9.54 -0.05
N VAL A 69 -0.80 -8.26 0.39
CA VAL A 69 0.39 -7.62 0.98
C VAL A 69 0.71 -8.18 2.36
N MET A 70 -0.29 -8.65 3.13
CA MET A 70 -0.04 -9.38 4.37
C MET A 70 0.82 -10.62 4.13
N ILE A 71 0.48 -11.40 3.12
CA ILE A 71 1.21 -12.60 2.75
C ILE A 71 2.59 -12.23 2.14
N GLY A 72 2.60 -11.31 1.17
CA GLY A 72 3.80 -10.96 0.41
C GLY A 72 4.86 -10.22 1.23
N ASP A 73 4.51 -9.15 1.93
CA ASP A 73 5.44 -8.36 2.74
C ASP A 73 5.90 -9.15 3.98
N GLY A 74 5.00 -9.96 4.58
CA GLY A 74 5.34 -10.86 5.67
C GLY A 74 6.37 -11.89 5.24
N ALA A 75 6.14 -12.54 4.10
CA ALA A 75 7.08 -13.50 3.51
C ALA A 75 8.41 -12.83 3.13
N CYS A 76 8.39 -11.64 2.50
CA CYS A 76 9.57 -10.87 2.16
C CYS A 76 10.45 -10.59 3.38
N SER A 77 9.85 -10.12 4.48
CA SER A 77 10.57 -9.83 5.73
C SER A 77 11.19 -11.09 6.32
N PHE A 78 10.42 -12.16 6.44
CA PHE A 78 10.89 -13.41 7.02
C PHE A 78 11.97 -14.10 6.17
N VAL A 79 11.77 -14.16 4.85
CA VAL A 79 12.73 -14.75 3.89
C VAL A 79 14.05 -13.98 3.93
N SER A 80 14.00 -12.66 3.98
CA SER A 80 15.20 -11.82 4.06
C SER A 80 16.02 -12.07 5.33
N ILE A 81 15.33 -12.25 6.47
CA ILE A 81 15.97 -12.62 7.74
C ILE A 81 16.57 -14.04 7.65
N CYS A 82 15.87 -14.99 7.03
CA CYS A 82 16.36 -16.34 6.83
C CYS A 82 17.61 -16.37 5.95
N PHE A 83 17.66 -15.56 4.89
CA PHE A 83 18.85 -15.43 4.07
C PHE A 83 20.05 -14.90 4.87
N GLY A 84 19.85 -13.88 5.70
CA GLY A 84 20.91 -13.37 6.59
C GLY A 84 21.39 -14.40 7.61
N LYS A 85 20.50 -15.32 8.04
CA LYS A 85 20.84 -16.48 8.92
C LYS A 85 21.40 -17.68 8.17
N GLN A 86 21.55 -17.60 6.86
CA GLN A 86 21.92 -18.71 5.98
C GLN A 86 20.99 -19.93 6.10
N ASN A 87 19.73 -19.71 6.47
CA ASN A 87 18.69 -20.76 6.58
C ASN A 87 17.84 -20.82 5.31
N ALA A 88 18.42 -21.36 4.24
CA ALA A 88 17.74 -21.50 2.95
C ALA A 88 16.49 -22.39 3.00
N LYS A 89 16.48 -23.40 3.88
CA LYS A 89 15.35 -24.33 4.03
C LYS A 89 14.09 -23.61 4.52
N ASP A 90 14.18 -22.82 5.58
CA ASP A 90 13.03 -22.06 6.08
C ASP A 90 12.62 -20.95 5.08
N ALA A 91 13.58 -20.35 4.35
CA ALA A 91 13.30 -19.38 3.30
C ALA A 91 12.49 -19.98 2.14
N ASN A 92 12.95 -21.10 1.56
CA ASN A 92 12.25 -21.81 0.48
C ASN A 92 10.83 -22.21 0.91
N ARG A 93 10.72 -22.76 2.11
CA ARG A 93 9.43 -23.19 2.67
C ARG A 93 8.48 -22.02 2.92
N ALA A 94 9.00 -20.87 3.35
CA ALA A 94 8.18 -19.67 3.52
C ALA A 94 7.65 -19.16 2.18
N VAL A 95 8.46 -19.13 1.13
CA VAL A 95 8.01 -18.74 -0.21
C VAL A 95 6.99 -19.72 -0.78
N GLY A 96 7.26 -21.03 -0.71
CA GLY A 96 6.29 -22.04 -1.16
C GLY A 96 4.95 -21.91 -0.44
N ASN A 97 4.98 -21.75 0.89
CA ASN A 97 3.77 -21.52 1.70
C ASN A 97 3.06 -20.21 1.33
N ALA A 98 3.80 -19.12 1.07
CA ALA A 98 3.21 -17.84 0.67
C ALA A 98 2.53 -17.92 -0.70
N VAL A 99 3.16 -18.60 -1.66
CA VAL A 99 2.58 -18.87 -2.99
C VAL A 99 1.29 -19.67 -2.86
N THR A 100 1.33 -20.80 -2.16
CA THR A 100 0.15 -21.65 -1.97
C THR A 100 -0.97 -20.91 -1.23
N LEU A 101 -0.62 -20.19 -0.15
CA LEU A 101 -1.59 -19.46 0.65
C LEU A 101 -2.23 -18.31 -0.16
N SER A 102 -1.46 -17.58 -0.97
CA SER A 102 -2.00 -16.48 -1.77
C SER A 102 -3.03 -16.95 -2.79
N VAL A 103 -2.77 -18.10 -3.44
CA VAL A 103 -3.74 -18.71 -4.36
C VAL A 103 -4.98 -19.19 -3.62
N LEU A 104 -4.82 -19.90 -2.50
CA LEU A 104 -5.96 -20.39 -1.70
C LEU A 104 -6.81 -19.26 -1.15
N VAL A 105 -6.19 -18.24 -0.57
CA VAL A 105 -6.90 -17.05 -0.07
C VAL A 105 -7.60 -16.33 -1.20
N GLY A 106 -6.95 -16.19 -2.36
CA GLY A 106 -7.58 -15.61 -3.56
C GLY A 106 -8.82 -16.38 -3.99
N ILE A 107 -8.76 -17.71 -4.03
CA ILE A 107 -9.92 -18.56 -4.38
C ILE A 107 -11.04 -18.42 -3.33
N VAL A 108 -10.70 -18.47 -2.04
CA VAL A 108 -11.68 -18.31 -0.96
C VAL A 108 -12.37 -16.94 -1.06
N VAL A 109 -11.61 -15.87 -1.23
CA VAL A 109 -12.16 -14.51 -1.38
C VAL A 109 -13.04 -14.43 -2.62
N MET A 110 -12.61 -14.98 -3.76
CA MET A 110 -13.42 -15.05 -4.97
C MET A 110 -14.76 -15.73 -4.72
N VAL A 111 -14.76 -16.90 -4.08
CA VAL A 111 -15.99 -17.66 -3.77
C VAL A 111 -16.90 -16.85 -2.85
N LEU A 112 -16.36 -16.26 -1.78
CA LEU A 112 -17.11 -15.40 -0.87
C LEU A 112 -17.69 -14.19 -1.59
N TYR A 113 -16.96 -13.58 -2.51
CA TYR A 113 -17.43 -12.45 -3.30
C TYR A 113 -18.60 -12.82 -4.23
N TYR A 114 -18.58 -14.00 -4.83
CA TYR A 114 -19.72 -14.47 -5.62
C TYR A 114 -20.94 -14.80 -4.78
N ILE A 115 -20.74 -15.45 -3.61
CA ILE A 115 -21.85 -15.81 -2.69
C ILE A 115 -22.52 -14.55 -2.12
N PHE A 116 -21.72 -13.58 -1.69
CA PHE A 116 -22.20 -12.37 -1.03
C PHE A 116 -22.21 -11.13 -1.93
N ARG A 117 -22.23 -11.30 -3.26
CA ARG A 117 -22.12 -10.21 -4.24
C ARG A 117 -23.05 -9.05 -3.93
N ASP A 118 -24.34 -9.31 -3.89
CA ASP A 118 -25.37 -8.26 -3.77
C ASP A 118 -25.36 -7.59 -2.39
N PRO A 119 -25.26 -8.33 -1.27
CA PRO A 119 -25.07 -7.73 0.05
C PRO A 119 -23.80 -6.86 0.16
N LEU A 120 -22.69 -7.28 -0.46
CA LEU A 120 -21.45 -6.51 -0.42
C LEU A 120 -21.56 -5.22 -1.24
N LEU A 121 -22.13 -5.29 -2.46
CA LEU A 121 -22.33 -4.10 -3.27
C LEU A 121 -23.27 -3.10 -2.58
N ALA A 122 -24.37 -3.58 -1.96
CA ALA A 122 -25.27 -2.74 -1.18
C ALA A 122 -24.57 -2.08 0.03
N LEU A 123 -23.73 -2.85 0.76
CA LEU A 123 -22.98 -2.35 1.90
C LEU A 123 -22.05 -1.18 1.51
N PHE A 124 -21.45 -1.25 0.33
CA PHE A 124 -20.54 -0.21 -0.16
C PHE A 124 -21.21 0.88 -1.01
N GLY A 125 -22.55 0.95 -0.97
CA GLY A 125 -23.30 2.09 -1.49
C GLY A 125 -23.77 1.95 -2.94
N ALA A 126 -23.98 0.74 -3.44
CA ALA A 126 -24.63 0.54 -4.72
C ALA A 126 -26.07 1.08 -4.67
N THR A 127 -26.43 1.89 -5.66
CA THR A 127 -27.77 2.43 -5.87
C THR A 127 -28.50 1.62 -6.94
N GLU A 128 -29.83 1.71 -7.02
CA GLU A 128 -30.60 1.04 -8.08
C GLU A 128 -30.09 1.41 -9.48
N ALA A 129 -29.60 2.64 -9.67
CA ALA A 129 -29.13 3.13 -10.96
C ALA A 129 -27.77 2.54 -11.37
N ASN A 130 -26.82 2.38 -10.43
CA ASN A 130 -25.47 1.89 -10.73
C ASN A 130 -25.27 0.39 -10.47
N LEU A 131 -26.22 -0.27 -9.78
CA LEU A 131 -26.13 -1.68 -9.41
C LEU A 131 -25.93 -2.63 -10.61
N PRO A 132 -26.59 -2.48 -11.78
CA PRO A 132 -26.31 -3.33 -12.94
C PRO A 132 -24.85 -3.24 -13.38
N TYR A 133 -24.32 -2.01 -13.52
CA TYR A 133 -22.92 -1.77 -13.88
C TYR A 133 -21.95 -2.32 -12.83
N ALA A 134 -22.28 -2.16 -11.54
CA ALA A 134 -21.49 -2.68 -10.45
C ALA A 134 -21.45 -4.22 -10.43
N ARG A 135 -22.58 -4.89 -10.71
CA ARG A 135 -22.63 -6.35 -10.82
C ARG A 135 -21.77 -6.87 -11.96
N ASP A 136 -21.85 -6.24 -13.11
CA ASP A 136 -21.11 -6.65 -14.30
C ASP A 136 -19.60 -6.44 -14.12
N TYR A 137 -19.20 -5.26 -13.62
CA TYR A 137 -17.82 -4.96 -13.31
C TYR A 137 -17.25 -5.90 -12.23
N PHE A 138 -18.00 -6.07 -11.14
CA PHE A 138 -17.59 -6.91 -10.02
C PHE A 138 -17.45 -8.39 -10.37
N ALA A 139 -18.27 -8.92 -11.25
CA ALA A 139 -18.19 -10.32 -11.67
C ALA A 139 -16.80 -10.65 -12.26
N TRP A 140 -16.29 -9.80 -13.14
CA TRP A 140 -14.97 -9.98 -13.74
C TRP A 140 -13.83 -9.71 -12.77
N ILE A 141 -13.94 -8.65 -11.96
CA ILE A 141 -12.94 -8.35 -10.92
C ILE A 141 -12.85 -9.52 -9.93
N ALA A 142 -13.99 -10.05 -9.46
CA ALA A 142 -14.02 -11.20 -8.54
C ALA A 142 -13.35 -12.44 -9.16
N ALA A 143 -13.58 -12.73 -10.43
CA ALA A 143 -12.90 -13.81 -11.15
C ALA A 143 -11.36 -13.63 -11.21
N GLY A 144 -10.90 -12.38 -11.29
CA GLY A 144 -9.48 -12.03 -11.30
C GLY A 144 -8.80 -12.06 -9.92
N ILE A 145 -9.56 -12.09 -8.81
CA ILE A 145 -9.00 -11.99 -7.44
C ILE A 145 -7.91 -13.02 -7.15
N PRO A 146 -8.01 -14.32 -7.50
CA PRO A 146 -6.93 -15.27 -7.24
C PRO A 146 -5.62 -14.89 -7.94
N ILE A 147 -5.71 -14.40 -9.17
CA ILE A 147 -4.58 -13.95 -9.97
C ILE A 147 -3.99 -12.67 -9.37
N TYR A 148 -4.84 -11.74 -8.95
CA TYR A 148 -4.47 -10.48 -8.33
C TYR A 148 -3.73 -10.70 -7.00
N VAL A 149 -4.32 -11.48 -6.08
CA VAL A 149 -3.74 -11.76 -4.76
C VAL A 149 -2.39 -12.44 -4.90
N PHE A 150 -2.27 -13.42 -5.79
CA PHE A 150 -0.98 -14.07 -6.09
C PHE A 150 0.05 -13.08 -6.66
N GLY A 151 -0.30 -12.30 -7.67
CA GLY A 151 0.61 -11.35 -8.31
C GLY A 151 1.12 -10.29 -7.34
N GLN A 152 0.25 -9.74 -6.50
CA GLN A 152 0.61 -8.76 -5.47
C GLN A 152 1.46 -9.37 -4.35
N ALA A 153 1.19 -10.60 -3.93
CA ALA A 153 2.00 -11.30 -2.92
C ALA A 153 3.37 -11.72 -3.47
N ALA A 154 3.48 -12.08 -4.74
CA ALA A 154 4.74 -12.49 -5.37
C ALA A 154 5.73 -11.33 -5.54
N ASN A 155 5.27 -10.10 -5.72
CA ASN A 155 6.13 -8.94 -5.97
C ASN A 155 7.16 -8.69 -4.85
N PRO A 156 6.78 -8.61 -3.54
CA PRO A 156 7.74 -8.50 -2.44
C PRO A 156 8.70 -9.70 -2.36
N ILE A 157 8.24 -10.91 -2.69
CA ILE A 157 9.06 -12.13 -2.67
C ILE A 157 10.17 -12.05 -3.74
N ILE A 158 9.85 -11.57 -4.95
CA ILE A 158 10.85 -11.35 -6.02
C ILE A 158 11.90 -10.33 -5.59
N ARG A 159 11.50 -9.30 -4.82
CA ARG A 159 12.45 -8.32 -4.24
C ARG A 159 13.36 -8.99 -3.20
N ALA A 160 12.82 -9.85 -2.35
CA ALA A 160 13.59 -10.60 -1.37
C ALA A 160 14.62 -11.52 -2.03
N ASP A 161 14.31 -12.11 -3.20
CA ASP A 161 15.26 -12.92 -4.02
C ASP A 161 16.32 -12.05 -4.74
N GLY A 162 16.40 -10.75 -4.42
CA GLY A 162 17.44 -9.84 -4.93
C GLY A 162 17.17 -9.29 -6.35
N SER A 163 15.93 -9.32 -6.84
CA SER A 163 15.57 -8.86 -8.18
C SER A 163 14.51 -7.74 -8.17
N PRO A 164 14.77 -6.58 -7.52
CA PRO A 164 13.79 -5.49 -7.45
C PRO A 164 13.41 -4.92 -8.82
N ASN A 165 14.34 -4.86 -9.76
CA ASN A 165 14.07 -4.39 -11.14
C ASN A 165 13.11 -5.32 -11.88
N PHE A 166 13.18 -6.63 -11.65
CA PHE A 166 12.23 -7.57 -12.25
C PHE A 166 10.85 -7.44 -11.62
N ALA A 167 10.78 -7.28 -10.29
CA ALA A 167 9.52 -7.00 -9.60
C ALA A 167 8.85 -5.73 -10.14
N MET A 168 9.61 -4.66 -10.36
CA MET A 168 9.15 -3.45 -11.03
C MET A 168 8.65 -3.75 -12.46
N GLY A 169 9.41 -4.52 -13.23
CA GLY A 169 9.03 -4.90 -14.61
C GLY A 169 7.70 -5.63 -14.67
N CYS A 170 7.40 -6.54 -13.71
CA CYS A 170 6.10 -7.21 -13.63
C CYS A 170 4.94 -6.22 -13.43
N MET A 171 5.10 -5.27 -12.52
CA MET A 171 4.07 -4.26 -12.24
C MET A 171 3.89 -3.30 -13.42
N LEU A 172 4.99 -2.85 -14.04
CA LEU A 172 4.95 -2.00 -15.21
C LEU A 172 4.26 -2.69 -16.40
N ALA A 173 4.61 -3.94 -16.68
CA ALA A 173 4.00 -4.70 -17.77
C ALA A 173 2.49 -4.87 -17.57
N GLY A 174 2.05 -5.17 -16.36
CA GLY A 174 0.63 -5.24 -16.02
C GLY A 174 -0.09 -3.89 -16.17
N ALA A 175 0.51 -2.82 -15.66
CA ALA A 175 -0.05 -1.47 -15.77
C ALA A 175 -0.14 -1.00 -17.24
N VAL A 176 0.90 -1.22 -18.05
CA VAL A 176 0.90 -0.89 -19.49
C VAL A 176 -0.17 -1.71 -20.22
N THR A 177 -0.30 -2.99 -19.91
CA THR A 177 -1.35 -3.85 -20.50
C THR A 177 -2.75 -3.32 -20.18
N ASN A 178 -3.00 -2.89 -18.94
CA ASN A 178 -4.27 -2.29 -18.55
C ASN A 178 -4.50 -0.95 -19.27
N VAL A 179 -3.56 -0.01 -19.19
CA VAL A 179 -3.70 1.33 -19.81
C VAL A 179 -3.90 1.29 -21.33
N ILE A 180 -3.32 0.30 -22.02
CA ILE A 180 -3.56 0.06 -23.45
C ILE A 180 -4.87 -0.70 -23.66
N GLY A 181 -5.16 -1.66 -22.79
CA GLY A 181 -6.36 -2.50 -22.88
C GLY A 181 -7.67 -1.76 -22.65
N ASP A 182 -7.68 -0.82 -21.69
CA ASP A 182 -8.88 -0.05 -21.34
C ASP A 182 -9.50 0.70 -22.53
N PRO A 183 -8.77 1.57 -23.25
CA PRO A 183 -9.36 2.26 -24.41
C PRO A 183 -9.77 1.32 -25.54
N ILE A 184 -9.05 0.23 -25.73
CA ILE A 184 -9.41 -0.78 -26.74
C ILE A 184 -10.70 -1.48 -26.33
N ALA A 185 -10.79 -1.94 -25.09
CA ALA A 185 -11.97 -2.66 -24.60
C ALA A 185 -13.22 -1.75 -24.49
N ILE A 186 -13.04 -0.50 -24.06
CA ILE A 186 -14.14 0.44 -23.85
C ILE A 186 -14.60 1.05 -25.18
N PHE A 187 -13.69 1.60 -26.00
CA PHE A 187 -14.06 2.41 -27.17
C PHE A 187 -14.10 1.61 -28.48
N VAL A 188 -13.21 0.61 -28.67
CA VAL A 188 -13.19 -0.18 -29.92
C VAL A 188 -14.18 -1.34 -29.83
N PHE A 189 -14.18 -2.08 -28.74
CA PHE A 189 -15.10 -3.21 -28.53
C PHE A 189 -16.44 -2.80 -27.91
N HIS A 190 -16.62 -1.54 -27.51
CA HIS A 190 -17.82 -1.03 -26.86
C HIS A 190 -18.22 -1.85 -25.60
N GLY A 191 -17.22 -2.40 -24.89
CA GLY A 191 -17.43 -3.30 -23.76
C GLY A 191 -17.86 -2.61 -22.47
N GLY A 192 -17.91 -1.27 -22.45
CA GLY A 192 -18.31 -0.51 -21.25
C GLY A 192 -17.50 -0.86 -20.01
N VAL A 193 -18.18 -0.99 -18.86
CA VAL A 193 -17.52 -1.37 -17.58
C VAL A 193 -16.96 -2.79 -17.61
N VAL A 194 -17.56 -3.70 -18.36
CA VAL A 194 -17.07 -5.08 -18.53
C VAL A 194 -15.74 -5.08 -19.26
N GLY A 195 -15.63 -4.24 -20.30
CA GLY A 195 -14.37 -4.07 -21.05
C GLY A 195 -13.23 -3.62 -20.14
N ALA A 196 -13.46 -2.60 -19.31
CA ALA A 196 -12.49 -2.12 -18.33
C ALA A 196 -12.10 -3.22 -17.31
N ALA A 197 -13.08 -3.96 -16.79
CA ALA A 197 -12.81 -5.07 -15.86
C ALA A 197 -11.94 -6.16 -16.51
N ILE A 198 -12.21 -6.53 -17.76
CA ILE A 198 -11.43 -7.51 -18.52
C ILE A 198 -9.99 -6.99 -18.72
N ALA A 199 -9.82 -5.74 -19.14
CA ALA A 199 -8.48 -5.14 -19.32
C ALA A 199 -7.69 -5.13 -18.02
N THR A 200 -8.33 -4.83 -16.88
CA THR A 200 -7.72 -4.90 -15.56
C THR A 200 -7.28 -6.33 -15.22
N VAL A 201 -8.15 -7.32 -15.43
CA VAL A 201 -7.79 -8.73 -15.18
C VAL A 201 -6.68 -9.23 -16.11
N LEU A 202 -6.63 -8.78 -17.36
CA LEU A 202 -5.54 -9.09 -18.29
C LEU A 202 -4.21 -8.49 -17.80
N GLY A 203 -4.20 -7.25 -17.31
CA GLY A 203 -3.02 -6.65 -16.69
C GLY A 203 -2.53 -7.44 -15.47
N GLN A 204 -3.45 -7.88 -14.62
CA GLN A 204 -3.15 -8.75 -13.48
C GLN A 204 -2.59 -10.10 -13.91
N LEU A 205 -3.13 -10.67 -14.98
CA LEU A 205 -2.67 -11.95 -15.55
C LEU A 205 -1.23 -11.84 -16.07
N VAL A 206 -0.88 -10.73 -16.73
CA VAL A 206 0.48 -10.46 -17.20
C VAL A 206 1.44 -10.35 -16.01
N THR A 207 1.08 -9.57 -14.98
CA THR A 207 1.87 -9.44 -13.75
C THR A 207 2.09 -10.79 -13.07
N ALA A 208 1.03 -11.58 -12.90
CA ALA A 208 1.08 -12.90 -12.27
C ALA A 208 1.88 -13.90 -13.13
N GLY A 209 1.67 -13.91 -14.44
CA GLY A 209 2.40 -14.78 -15.37
C GLY A 209 3.91 -14.52 -15.37
N MET A 210 4.32 -13.25 -15.39
CA MET A 210 5.72 -12.88 -15.25
C MET A 210 6.29 -13.27 -13.88
N SER A 211 5.49 -13.15 -12.82
CA SER A 211 5.89 -13.57 -11.47
C SER A 211 6.08 -15.08 -11.37
N VAL A 212 5.18 -15.88 -11.96
CA VAL A 212 5.34 -17.35 -12.07
C VAL A 212 6.60 -17.68 -12.84
N TRP A 213 6.79 -17.05 -14.02
CA TRP A 213 8.00 -17.30 -14.83
C TRP A 213 9.28 -17.02 -14.03
N TYR A 214 9.31 -15.94 -13.25
CA TYR A 214 10.44 -15.65 -12.38
C TYR A 214 10.63 -16.69 -11.28
N LEU A 215 9.56 -17.07 -10.58
CA LEU A 215 9.62 -18.07 -9.50
C LEU A 215 10.07 -19.45 -9.99
N CYS A 216 9.82 -19.79 -11.26
CA CYS A 216 10.38 -20.99 -11.88
C CYS A 216 11.89 -20.86 -12.20
N ARG A 217 12.46 -19.66 -12.19
CA ARG A 217 13.86 -19.35 -12.54
C ARG A 217 14.58 -18.51 -11.48
N THR A 218 14.22 -18.69 -10.22
CA THR A 218 14.79 -17.96 -9.10
C THR A 218 16.32 -18.02 -9.05
N LYS A 219 16.93 -16.96 -8.54
CA LYS A 219 18.39 -16.83 -8.47
C LYS A 219 18.98 -17.50 -7.24
N ILE A 220 18.27 -17.43 -6.11
CA ILE A 220 18.74 -17.84 -4.79
C ILE A 220 17.89 -18.99 -4.25
N LEU A 221 16.57 -18.92 -4.42
CA LEU A 221 15.61 -19.91 -3.95
C LEU A 221 15.68 -21.19 -4.79
N LYS A 222 15.58 -22.35 -4.15
CA LYS A 222 15.50 -23.65 -4.82
C LYS A 222 14.34 -24.42 -4.22
N PHE A 223 13.23 -24.50 -4.96
CA PHE A 223 12.01 -25.10 -4.47
C PHE A 223 11.99 -26.61 -4.66
N GLU A 224 11.54 -27.31 -3.63
CA GLU A 224 11.11 -28.68 -3.66
C GLU A 224 9.57 -28.75 -3.56
N LYS A 225 8.97 -29.85 -4.03
CA LYS A 225 7.50 -30.01 -3.94
C LYS A 225 6.98 -29.93 -2.50
N ALA A 226 7.79 -30.34 -1.53
CA ALA A 226 7.46 -30.29 -0.11
C ALA A 226 7.35 -28.85 0.45
N ASP A 227 7.98 -27.87 -0.20
CA ASP A 227 7.95 -26.46 0.25
C ASP A 227 6.58 -25.81 0.05
N PHE A 228 5.78 -26.30 -0.91
CA PHE A 228 4.43 -25.80 -1.19
C PHE A 228 3.37 -26.35 -0.24
N GLY A 229 3.71 -27.34 0.60
CA GLY A 229 2.83 -27.84 1.65
C GLY A 229 2.65 -26.83 2.77
N LEU A 230 1.40 -26.45 3.07
CA LEU A 230 1.11 -25.49 4.13
C LEU A 230 1.58 -25.98 5.50
N SER A 231 2.38 -25.18 6.17
CA SER A 231 2.91 -25.47 7.51
C SER A 231 2.51 -24.35 8.47
N GLY A 232 1.64 -24.66 9.42
CA GLY A 232 1.21 -23.69 10.45
C GLY A 232 2.38 -23.06 11.21
N ARG A 233 3.48 -23.80 11.40
CA ARG A 233 4.70 -23.28 12.02
C ARG A 233 5.36 -22.17 11.19
N ILE A 234 5.40 -22.31 9.87
CA ILE A 234 5.99 -21.31 8.97
C ILE A 234 5.04 -20.14 8.79
N LEU A 235 3.74 -20.41 8.60
CA LEU A 235 2.70 -19.36 8.52
C LEU A 235 2.72 -18.47 9.76
N GLY A 236 2.80 -19.06 10.96
CA GLY A 236 2.89 -18.32 12.23
C GLY A 236 4.15 -17.46 12.39
N LYS A 237 5.19 -17.67 11.57
CA LYS A 237 6.40 -16.85 11.59
C LYS A 237 6.31 -15.64 10.67
N PHE A 238 5.69 -15.73 9.49
CA PHE A 238 5.68 -14.64 8.54
C PHE A 238 4.37 -13.85 8.47
N LEU A 239 3.20 -14.46 8.68
CA LEU A 239 1.92 -13.72 8.66
C LEU A 239 1.85 -12.56 9.67
N PRO A 240 2.31 -12.74 10.95
CA PRO A 240 2.32 -11.62 11.87
C PRO A 240 3.17 -10.43 11.40
N LEU A 241 4.24 -10.68 10.64
CA LEU A 241 5.07 -9.62 10.07
C LEU A 241 4.33 -8.81 8.98
N GLY A 242 3.42 -9.44 8.25
CA GLY A 242 2.60 -8.78 7.24
C GLY A 242 1.35 -8.09 7.80
N LEU A 243 1.01 -8.30 9.06
CA LEU A 243 -0.20 -7.76 9.68
C LEU A 243 -0.24 -6.22 9.63
N CYS A 244 0.91 -5.56 9.73
CA CYS A 244 1.01 -4.11 9.58
C CYS A 244 0.48 -3.65 8.22
N SER A 245 0.90 -4.30 7.13
CA SER A 245 0.47 -3.97 5.77
C SER A 245 -1.03 -4.20 5.59
N PHE A 246 -1.57 -5.28 6.15
CA PHE A 246 -3.02 -5.56 6.14
C PHE A 246 -3.84 -4.51 6.88
N LEU A 247 -3.43 -4.17 8.11
CA LEU A 247 -4.10 -3.15 8.91
C LEU A 247 -4.11 -1.79 8.19
N ALA A 248 -3.01 -1.42 7.55
CA ALA A 248 -2.94 -0.18 6.79
C ALA A 248 -3.97 -0.12 5.64
N GLN A 249 -4.20 -1.24 4.94
CA GLN A 249 -5.18 -1.28 3.83
C GLN A 249 -6.63 -1.24 4.33
N ILE A 250 -6.96 -2.03 5.36
CA ILE A 250 -8.33 -2.01 5.93
C ILE A 250 -8.66 -0.65 6.54
N SER A 251 -7.73 -0.08 7.29
CA SER A 251 -7.93 1.21 7.93
C SER A 251 -8.14 2.33 6.93
N LEU A 252 -7.51 2.26 5.76
CA LEU A 252 -7.75 3.22 4.68
C LEU A 252 -9.24 3.25 4.29
N VAL A 253 -9.86 2.08 4.10
CA VAL A 253 -11.28 1.98 3.73
C VAL A 253 -12.18 2.53 4.85
N ILE A 254 -11.92 2.13 6.10
CA ILE A 254 -12.71 2.57 7.25
C ILE A 254 -12.56 4.08 7.47
N ALA A 255 -11.33 4.59 7.39
CA ALA A 255 -11.06 6.01 7.56
C ALA A 255 -11.71 6.86 6.45
N MET A 256 -11.65 6.41 5.18
CA MET A 256 -12.37 7.06 4.08
C MET A 256 -13.87 7.13 4.33
N ALA A 257 -14.49 6.01 4.71
CA ALA A 257 -15.93 5.97 4.96
C ALA A 257 -16.33 6.90 6.12
N ALA A 258 -15.57 6.88 7.22
CA ALA A 258 -15.79 7.77 8.37
C ALA A 258 -15.59 9.25 8.00
N THR A 259 -14.52 9.57 7.28
CA THR A 259 -14.22 10.94 6.83
C THR A 259 -15.31 11.46 5.89
N ASN A 260 -15.72 10.70 4.89
CA ASN A 260 -16.76 11.08 3.96
C ASN A 260 -18.10 11.33 4.68
N SER A 261 -18.47 10.46 5.61
CA SER A 261 -19.69 10.63 6.43
C SER A 261 -19.67 11.93 7.25
N MET A 262 -18.51 12.23 7.86
CA MET A 262 -18.36 13.47 8.65
C MET A 262 -18.29 14.71 7.78
N LEU A 263 -17.70 14.66 6.59
CA LEU A 263 -17.68 15.76 5.62
C LEU A 263 -19.09 16.13 5.16
N VAL A 264 -19.90 15.15 4.79
CA VAL A 264 -21.30 15.37 4.39
C VAL A 264 -22.08 15.98 5.54
N LYS A 265 -21.97 15.41 6.74
CA LYS A 265 -22.73 15.87 7.92
C LYS A 265 -22.37 17.29 8.34
N TYR A 266 -21.09 17.60 8.49
CA TYR A 266 -20.63 18.90 8.98
C TYR A 266 -20.44 19.93 7.86
N GLY A 267 -20.22 19.48 6.62
CA GLY A 267 -20.22 20.32 5.43
C GLY A 267 -21.58 20.96 5.21
N ALA A 268 -22.67 20.20 5.31
CA ALA A 268 -24.04 20.70 5.19
C ALA A 268 -24.40 21.78 6.23
N GLN A 269 -23.65 21.83 7.34
CA GLN A 269 -23.83 22.84 8.41
C GLN A 269 -22.88 24.05 8.25
N SER A 270 -22.06 24.09 7.21
CA SER A 270 -21.09 25.14 6.92
C SER A 270 -21.47 25.94 5.69
N GLU A 271 -20.80 27.06 5.46
CA GLU A 271 -20.95 27.90 4.25
C GLU A 271 -20.57 27.15 2.95
N PHE A 272 -19.78 26.07 3.05
CA PHE A 272 -19.31 25.28 1.90
C PHE A 272 -20.31 24.23 1.40
N GLY A 273 -21.37 23.95 2.15
CA GLY A 273 -22.29 22.85 1.81
C GLY A 273 -21.69 21.47 1.97
N ALA A 274 -22.40 20.43 1.54
CA ALA A 274 -21.95 19.04 1.66
C ALA A 274 -21.00 18.63 0.52
N ASP A 275 -21.19 19.14 -0.68
CA ASP A 275 -20.54 18.66 -1.90
C ASP A 275 -19.10 19.17 -2.05
N ILE A 276 -18.86 20.45 -1.77
CA ILE A 276 -17.53 21.07 -1.89
C ILE A 276 -16.52 20.37 -0.99
N PRO A 277 -16.75 20.19 0.34
CA PRO A 277 -15.81 19.51 1.21
C PRO A 277 -15.53 18.07 0.79
N LEU A 278 -16.54 17.34 0.34
CA LEU A 278 -16.40 15.96 -0.10
C LEU A 278 -15.53 15.85 -1.36
N THR A 279 -15.79 16.68 -2.36
CA THR A 279 -15.06 16.69 -3.63
C THR A 279 -13.61 17.12 -3.43
N VAL A 280 -13.39 18.23 -2.74
CA VAL A 280 -12.06 18.77 -2.47
C VAL A 280 -11.20 17.80 -1.67
N LEU A 281 -11.74 17.24 -0.57
CA LEU A 281 -10.95 16.31 0.24
C LEU A 281 -10.67 15.01 -0.52
N GLY A 282 -11.56 14.58 -1.42
CA GLY A 282 -11.29 13.48 -2.35
C GLY A 282 -10.04 13.71 -3.20
N ILE A 283 -9.83 14.95 -3.68
CA ILE A 283 -8.63 15.34 -4.45
C ILE A 283 -7.39 15.40 -3.54
N VAL A 284 -7.51 16.02 -2.36
CA VAL A 284 -6.42 16.06 -1.37
C VAL A 284 -5.94 14.65 -1.01
N MET A 285 -6.88 13.71 -0.85
CA MET A 285 -6.57 12.30 -0.58
C MET A 285 -5.84 11.62 -1.76
N LYS A 286 -6.15 11.96 -3.01
CA LYS A 286 -5.40 11.44 -4.18
C LYS A 286 -3.94 11.92 -4.16
N VAL A 287 -3.72 13.21 -3.86
CA VAL A 287 -2.36 13.75 -3.71
C VAL A 287 -1.63 13.05 -2.54
N PHE A 288 -2.30 12.88 -1.41
CA PHE A 288 -1.76 12.15 -0.26
C PHE A 288 -1.39 10.70 -0.62
N GLN A 289 -2.24 9.98 -1.36
CA GLN A 289 -1.96 8.61 -1.80
C GLN A 289 -0.70 8.51 -2.67
N ILE A 290 -0.44 9.49 -3.54
CA ILE A 290 0.79 9.54 -4.35
C ILE A 290 2.02 9.66 -3.42
N ILE A 291 1.98 10.56 -2.44
CA ILE A 291 3.07 10.77 -1.48
C ILE A 291 3.31 9.49 -0.66
N ILE A 292 2.24 8.88 -0.16
CA ILE A 292 2.32 7.63 0.61
C ILE A 292 2.80 6.45 -0.25
N ALA A 293 2.45 6.39 -1.54
CA ALA A 293 3.00 5.37 -2.44
C ALA A 293 4.53 5.47 -2.57
N ILE A 294 5.06 6.69 -2.65
CA ILE A 294 6.52 6.93 -2.65
C ILE A 294 7.13 6.48 -1.32
N THR A 295 6.53 6.90 -0.19
CA THR A 295 6.96 6.53 1.16
C THR A 295 7.00 5.00 1.36
N ILE A 296 5.90 4.32 1.04
CA ILE A 296 5.85 2.85 1.13
C ILE A 296 6.89 2.22 0.20
N GLY A 297 7.06 2.75 -1.00
CA GLY A 297 8.04 2.26 -1.98
C GLY A 297 9.46 2.32 -1.46
N MET A 298 9.86 3.45 -0.88
CA MET A 298 11.18 3.63 -0.28
C MET A 298 11.40 2.71 0.90
N SER A 299 10.43 2.63 1.80
CA SER A 299 10.51 1.82 3.02
C SER A 299 10.44 0.32 2.74
N ALA A 300 9.49 -0.14 1.92
CA ALA A 300 9.34 -1.54 1.54
C ALA A 300 10.50 -2.04 0.68
N GLY A 301 11.11 -1.17 -0.14
CA GLY A 301 12.36 -1.47 -0.84
C GLY A 301 13.53 -1.77 0.12
N CYS A 302 13.52 -1.20 1.32
CA CYS A 302 14.56 -1.45 2.33
C CYS A 302 14.35 -2.76 3.12
N ILE A 303 13.16 -3.41 3.06
CA ILE A 303 12.88 -4.65 3.81
C ILE A 303 13.93 -5.74 3.55
N PRO A 304 14.30 -6.09 2.30
CA PRO A 304 15.31 -7.11 2.04
C PRO A 304 16.69 -6.76 2.63
N ILE A 305 17.05 -5.47 2.61
CA ILE A 305 18.34 -5.00 3.13
C ILE A 305 18.39 -5.13 4.66
N VAL A 306 17.36 -4.63 5.34
CA VAL A 306 17.26 -4.65 6.80
C VAL A 306 17.14 -6.09 7.30
N GLY A 307 16.24 -6.89 6.72
CA GLY A 307 16.01 -8.28 7.10
C GLY A 307 17.26 -9.14 6.97
N TYR A 308 17.98 -9.03 5.84
CA TYR A 308 19.24 -9.74 5.63
C TYR A 308 20.30 -9.35 6.68
N ASN A 309 20.58 -8.05 6.82
CA ASN A 309 21.61 -7.59 7.76
C ASN A 309 21.26 -7.91 9.22
N TYR A 310 19.97 -7.87 9.59
CA TYR A 310 19.52 -8.29 10.91
C TYR A 310 19.71 -9.79 11.13
N GLY A 311 19.35 -10.61 10.15
CA GLY A 311 19.57 -12.07 10.17
C GLY A 311 21.06 -12.44 10.27
N ALA A 312 21.92 -11.71 9.55
CA ALA A 312 23.39 -11.84 9.57
C ALA A 312 24.05 -11.22 10.82
N LYS A 313 23.25 -10.68 11.74
CA LYS A 313 23.72 -9.97 12.96
C LYS A 313 24.59 -8.75 12.67
N GLN A 314 24.45 -8.13 11.51
CA GLN A 314 25.16 -6.88 11.14
C GLN A 314 24.38 -5.66 11.63
N PHE A 315 24.23 -5.51 12.94
CA PHE A 315 23.37 -4.51 13.58
C PHE A 315 23.78 -3.07 13.28
N GLY A 316 25.06 -2.80 13.13
CA GLY A 316 25.56 -1.48 12.71
C GLY A 316 25.05 -1.06 11.32
N ARG A 317 24.90 -2.02 10.39
CA ARG A 317 24.34 -1.74 9.07
C ARG A 317 22.83 -1.51 9.14
N CYS A 318 22.11 -2.27 9.96
CA CYS A 318 20.67 -2.03 10.21
C CYS A 318 20.44 -0.62 10.75
N ARG A 319 21.27 -0.17 11.72
CA ARG A 319 21.25 1.19 12.26
C ARG A 319 21.55 2.24 11.19
N GLY A 320 22.52 1.97 10.31
CA GLY A 320 22.84 2.85 9.19
C GLY A 320 21.69 3.00 8.18
N VAL A 321 20.93 1.93 7.91
CA VAL A 321 19.72 2.00 7.09
C VAL A 321 18.62 2.76 7.80
N LEU A 322 18.39 2.51 9.11
CA LEU A 322 17.38 3.18 9.91
C LEU A 322 17.45 4.71 9.75
N TRP A 323 18.58 5.30 10.08
CA TRP A 323 18.70 6.76 10.08
C TRP A 323 18.68 7.37 8.67
N ARG A 324 19.25 6.68 7.68
CA ARG A 324 19.16 7.13 6.27
C ARG A 324 17.74 7.07 5.73
N LEU A 325 16.99 6.02 6.06
CA LEU A 325 15.60 5.89 5.66
C LEU A 325 14.74 6.97 6.33
N MET A 326 14.86 7.14 7.66
CA MET A 326 14.08 8.17 8.38
C MET A 326 14.40 9.57 7.87
N ALA A 327 15.68 9.88 7.58
CA ALA A 327 16.08 11.17 7.00
C ALA A 327 15.49 11.36 5.59
N ALA A 328 15.56 10.35 4.74
CA ALA A 328 15.01 10.41 3.39
C ALA A 328 13.48 10.62 3.39
N GLU A 329 12.77 9.91 4.27
CA GLU A 329 11.32 10.03 4.43
C GLU A 329 10.92 11.40 5.01
N PHE A 330 11.69 11.91 5.97
CA PHE A 330 11.46 13.25 6.49
C PHE A 330 11.66 14.32 5.41
N VAL A 331 12.71 14.20 4.58
CA VAL A 331 12.96 15.11 3.45
C VAL A 331 11.83 15.01 2.42
N LEU A 332 11.40 13.79 2.07
CA LEU A 332 10.26 13.60 1.18
C LEU A 332 9.00 14.30 1.73
N GLY A 333 8.69 14.08 3.00
CA GLY A 333 7.55 14.71 3.66
C GLY A 333 7.68 16.23 3.71
N ALA A 334 8.87 16.77 3.98
CA ALA A 334 9.14 18.22 4.01
C ALA A 334 8.99 18.84 2.62
N VAL A 335 9.53 18.23 1.57
CA VAL A 335 9.35 18.69 0.18
C VAL A 335 7.88 18.65 -0.20
N SER A 336 7.19 17.57 0.09
CA SER A 336 5.75 17.43 -0.16
C SER A 336 4.94 18.47 0.61
N LEU A 337 5.31 18.77 1.86
CA LEU A 337 4.71 19.83 2.66
C LEU A 337 4.88 21.19 1.97
N VAL A 338 6.09 21.54 1.54
CA VAL A 338 6.33 22.81 0.84
C VAL A 338 5.46 22.92 -0.42
N ILE A 339 5.38 21.86 -1.21
CA ILE A 339 4.55 21.84 -2.42
C ILE A 339 3.07 22.06 -2.08
N THR A 340 2.53 21.35 -1.10
CA THR A 340 1.10 21.44 -0.73
C THR A 340 0.75 22.75 -0.01
N GLN A 341 1.69 23.39 0.67
CA GLN A 341 1.49 24.69 1.33
C GLN A 341 1.62 25.88 0.38
N CYS A 342 2.56 25.79 -0.58
CA CYS A 342 2.85 26.91 -1.51
C CYS A 342 1.96 26.88 -2.75
N PHE A 343 1.55 25.69 -3.22
CA PHE A 343 0.88 25.50 -4.51
C PHE A 343 -0.50 24.83 -4.43
N PRO A 344 -1.35 25.08 -3.40
CA PRO A 344 -2.63 24.38 -3.26
C PRO A 344 -3.59 24.66 -4.42
N LEU A 345 -3.64 25.89 -4.95
CA LEU A 345 -4.50 26.28 -6.07
C LEU A 345 -4.06 25.59 -7.37
N GLN A 346 -2.77 25.49 -7.63
CA GLN A 346 -2.24 24.79 -8.80
C GLN A 346 -2.54 23.28 -8.74
N LEU A 347 -2.44 22.68 -7.55
CA LEU A 347 -2.78 21.28 -7.36
C LEU A 347 -4.27 21.01 -7.60
N ILE A 348 -5.16 21.87 -7.09
CA ILE A 348 -6.60 21.68 -7.29
C ILE A 348 -7.01 21.95 -8.75
N SER A 349 -6.38 22.92 -9.42
CA SER A 349 -6.69 23.29 -10.80
C SER A 349 -6.40 22.18 -11.81
N ILE A 350 -5.52 21.23 -11.49
CA ILE A 350 -5.30 20.01 -12.31
C ILE A 350 -6.59 19.19 -12.43
N PHE A 351 -7.44 19.23 -11.40
CA PHE A 351 -8.70 18.47 -11.34
C PHE A 351 -9.94 19.31 -11.69
N GLY A 352 -9.76 20.60 -11.96
CA GLY A 352 -10.81 21.58 -12.25
C GLY A 352 -10.95 22.61 -11.14
N SER A 353 -11.32 23.84 -11.50
CA SER A 353 -11.72 24.91 -10.57
C SER A 353 -13.14 25.33 -10.93
N GLU A 354 -14.04 25.44 -9.94
CA GLU A 354 -15.43 25.75 -10.19
C GLU A 354 -15.77 27.18 -9.75
N ASP A 355 -15.67 27.48 -8.46
CA ASP A 355 -15.99 28.79 -7.92
C ASP A 355 -15.04 29.20 -6.77
N ALA A 356 -15.21 30.45 -6.29
CA ALA A 356 -14.35 31.01 -5.24
C ALA A 356 -14.45 30.25 -3.90
N LEU A 357 -15.61 29.72 -3.54
CA LEU A 357 -15.79 28.95 -2.31
C LEU A 357 -15.09 27.60 -2.40
N TYR A 358 -15.11 26.95 -3.58
CA TYR A 358 -14.39 25.72 -3.85
C TYR A 358 -12.88 25.91 -3.70
N GLU A 359 -12.31 26.97 -4.30
CA GLU A 359 -10.90 27.30 -4.19
C GLU A 359 -10.48 27.64 -2.76
N GLN A 360 -11.33 28.39 -2.04
CA GLN A 360 -11.09 28.75 -0.64
C GLN A 360 -11.02 27.51 0.26
N PHE A 361 -11.97 26.59 0.12
CA PHE A 361 -11.95 25.34 0.88
C PHE A 361 -10.77 24.45 0.48
N ALA A 362 -10.40 24.43 -0.82
CA ALA A 362 -9.25 23.67 -1.31
C ALA A 362 -7.95 24.13 -0.64
N VAL A 363 -7.70 25.44 -0.55
CA VAL A 363 -6.53 26.00 0.13
C VAL A 363 -6.51 25.59 1.61
N LEU A 364 -7.66 25.67 2.30
CA LEU A 364 -7.78 25.24 3.70
C LEU A 364 -7.50 23.74 3.86
N ALA A 365 -8.10 22.91 3.01
CA ALA A 365 -7.96 21.47 3.06
C ALA A 365 -6.51 21.04 2.82
N PHE A 366 -5.85 21.52 1.76
CA PHE A 366 -4.44 21.21 1.50
C PHE A 366 -3.52 21.66 2.64
N ARG A 367 -3.72 22.88 3.15
CA ARG A 367 -2.86 23.46 4.19
C ARG A 367 -3.04 22.80 5.54
N ILE A 368 -4.25 22.44 5.93
CA ILE A 368 -4.52 21.87 7.25
C ILE A 368 -4.33 20.37 7.25
N TYR A 369 -4.99 19.66 6.31
CA TYR A 369 -5.01 18.20 6.31
C TYR A 369 -3.62 17.57 6.07
N LEU A 370 -2.78 18.25 5.26
CA LEU A 370 -1.44 17.79 4.90
C LEU A 370 -0.29 18.50 5.65
N CYS A 371 -0.59 19.28 6.70
CA CYS A 371 0.44 20.07 7.41
C CYS A 371 1.49 19.20 8.14
N MET A 372 1.19 17.95 8.46
CA MET A 372 2.09 17.05 9.18
C MET A 372 2.69 15.94 8.29
N LEU A 373 2.78 16.16 6.97
CA LEU A 373 3.37 15.20 6.03
C LEU A 373 4.75 14.67 6.46
N PRO A 374 5.70 15.49 6.97
CA PRO A 374 6.99 14.96 7.40
C PRO A 374 6.87 13.92 8.54
N LEU A 375 5.89 14.08 9.41
CA LEU A 375 5.63 13.12 10.49
C LEU A 375 4.91 11.87 9.96
N ALA A 376 3.95 12.05 9.04
CA ALA A 376 3.21 10.96 8.42
C ALA A 376 4.12 9.99 7.66
N THR A 377 5.07 10.52 6.86
CA THR A 377 6.04 9.71 6.11
C THR A 377 6.98 8.94 7.05
N VAL A 378 7.53 9.60 8.07
CA VAL A 378 8.38 8.95 9.08
C VAL A 378 7.61 7.89 9.87
N ASN A 379 6.36 8.15 10.28
CA ASN A 379 5.52 7.16 10.95
C ASN A 379 5.34 5.90 10.10
N LYS A 380 4.99 6.06 8.82
CA LYS A 380 4.80 4.94 7.90
C LYS A 380 6.10 4.15 7.71
N ALA A 381 7.23 4.83 7.55
CA ALA A 381 8.54 4.20 7.45
C ALA A 381 8.93 3.44 8.73
N ALA A 382 8.61 3.99 9.91
CA ALA A 382 8.87 3.32 11.18
C ALA A 382 8.12 1.99 11.28
N PHE A 383 6.84 1.93 10.87
CA PHE A 383 6.05 0.69 10.89
C PHE A 383 6.69 -0.38 10.01
N ILE A 384 7.07 -0.03 8.78
CA ILE A 384 7.68 -0.94 7.81
C ILE A 384 9.09 -1.35 8.26
N PHE A 385 9.85 -0.45 8.87
CA PHE A 385 11.18 -0.77 9.41
C PHE A 385 11.12 -1.79 10.55
N MET A 386 10.15 -1.67 11.48
CA MET A 386 9.93 -2.68 12.53
C MET A 386 9.53 -4.05 11.93
N GLN A 387 8.71 -4.04 10.89
CA GLN A 387 8.38 -5.25 10.12
C GLN A 387 9.64 -5.91 9.53
N ALA A 388 10.52 -5.12 8.93
CA ALA A 388 11.77 -5.58 8.34
C ALA A 388 12.75 -6.18 9.37
N LEU A 389 12.76 -5.67 10.61
CA LEU A 389 13.52 -6.22 11.73
C LEU A 389 12.93 -7.53 12.30
N GLY A 390 11.80 -7.99 11.79
CA GLY A 390 11.12 -9.17 12.33
C GLY A 390 10.43 -8.92 13.68
N ARG A 391 9.96 -7.70 13.94
CA ARG A 391 9.27 -7.26 15.16
C ARG A 391 7.78 -7.00 14.89
N PRO A 392 6.96 -8.06 14.79
CA PRO A 392 5.56 -7.91 14.38
C PRO A 392 4.72 -7.11 15.39
N VAL A 393 5.02 -7.24 16.68
CA VAL A 393 4.22 -6.55 17.72
C VAL A 393 4.40 -5.05 17.65
N GLU A 394 5.64 -4.56 17.53
CA GLU A 394 5.93 -3.13 17.39
C GLU A 394 5.39 -2.58 16.06
N SER A 395 5.57 -3.32 14.96
CA SER A 395 5.09 -2.92 13.64
C SER A 395 3.57 -2.85 13.58
N ALA A 396 2.88 -3.95 13.90
CA ALA A 396 1.41 -4.00 13.88
C ALA A 396 0.80 -3.12 14.96
N GLY A 397 1.43 -3.03 16.14
CA GLY A 397 0.98 -2.18 17.23
C GLY A 397 0.97 -0.70 16.87
N LEU A 398 2.05 -0.17 16.27
CA LEU A 398 2.11 1.20 15.80
C LEU A 398 1.10 1.48 14.69
N SER A 399 0.97 0.55 13.73
CA SER A 399 -0.01 0.67 12.65
C SER A 399 -1.45 0.68 13.19
N PHE A 400 -1.79 -0.25 14.07
CA PHE A 400 -3.10 -0.32 14.71
C PHE A 400 -3.41 0.93 15.55
N PHE A 401 -2.42 1.42 16.30
CA PHE A 401 -2.56 2.63 17.11
C PHE A 401 -2.91 3.84 16.24
N ARG A 402 -2.15 4.07 15.14
CA ARG A 402 -2.42 5.19 14.23
C ARG A 402 -3.71 5.03 13.46
N GLU A 403 -3.86 3.88 12.81
CA GLU A 403 -4.88 3.70 11.78
C GLU A 403 -6.26 3.43 12.39
N VAL A 404 -6.33 2.73 13.52
CA VAL A 404 -7.60 2.32 14.14
C VAL A 404 -7.90 3.14 15.39
N LEU A 405 -6.96 3.21 16.35
CA LEU A 405 -7.21 3.86 17.63
C LEU A 405 -7.17 5.39 17.56
N LEU A 406 -6.51 5.99 16.59
CA LEU A 406 -6.43 7.45 16.46
C LEU A 406 -7.25 7.97 15.28
N ALA A 407 -7.00 7.50 14.05
CA ALA A 407 -7.60 8.09 12.86
C ALA A 407 -9.14 8.05 12.90
N VAL A 408 -9.74 6.91 13.19
CA VAL A 408 -11.21 6.78 13.20
C VAL A 408 -11.86 7.56 14.34
N PRO A 409 -11.44 7.42 15.62
CA PRO A 409 -12.02 8.21 16.70
C PRO A 409 -11.81 9.72 16.55
N LEU A 410 -10.65 10.18 16.09
CA LEU A 410 -10.38 11.61 15.94
C LEU A 410 -11.27 12.24 14.85
N VAL A 411 -11.46 11.55 13.72
CA VAL A 411 -12.36 12.06 12.66
C VAL A 411 -13.82 12.09 13.10
N MET A 412 -14.21 11.28 14.08
CA MET A 412 -15.57 11.27 14.63
C MET A 412 -15.77 12.25 15.81
N LEU A 413 -14.71 12.50 16.59
CA LEU A 413 -14.79 13.30 17.82
C LEU A 413 -14.47 14.77 17.58
N LEU A 414 -13.40 15.09 16.84
CA LEU A 414 -12.98 16.48 16.62
C LEU A 414 -14.05 17.34 15.94
N PRO A 415 -14.84 16.83 14.97
CA PRO A 415 -15.91 17.63 14.39
C PRO A 415 -17.00 18.05 15.37
N ARG A 416 -17.17 17.35 16.50
CA ARG A 416 -18.13 17.74 17.54
C ARG A 416 -17.74 19.05 18.22
N ALA A 417 -16.44 19.33 18.32
CA ALA A 417 -15.92 20.55 18.94
C ALA A 417 -15.61 21.66 17.91
N PHE A 418 -15.13 21.30 16.73
CA PHE A 418 -14.60 22.22 15.72
C PHE A 418 -15.39 22.23 14.40
N GLY A 419 -16.53 21.57 14.33
CA GLY A 419 -17.33 21.47 13.09
C GLY A 419 -16.54 20.87 11.94
N LEU A 420 -16.73 21.40 10.72
CA LEU A 420 -16.05 20.94 9.51
C LEU A 420 -14.51 20.96 9.63
N MET A 421 -13.96 21.99 10.31
CA MET A 421 -12.51 22.08 10.53
C MET A 421 -11.97 20.93 11.37
N GLY A 422 -12.78 20.36 12.27
CA GLY A 422 -12.42 19.19 13.06
C GLY A 422 -12.12 17.95 12.20
N VAL A 423 -12.78 17.81 11.04
CA VAL A 423 -12.44 16.74 10.07
C VAL A 423 -11.03 16.95 9.51
N LEU A 424 -10.69 18.20 9.18
CA LEU A 424 -9.36 18.52 8.64
C LEU A 424 -8.25 18.37 9.69
N TYR A 425 -8.52 18.65 10.97
CA TYR A 425 -7.54 18.48 12.06
C TYR A 425 -7.29 17.02 12.46
N SER A 426 -8.17 16.10 12.09
CA SER A 426 -8.09 14.70 12.54
C SER A 426 -6.81 14.00 12.09
N MET A 427 -6.40 14.18 10.83
CA MET A 427 -5.19 13.57 10.26
C MET A 427 -3.91 14.11 10.89
N PRO A 428 -3.68 15.43 10.96
CA PRO A 428 -2.52 16.00 11.64
C PRO A 428 -2.41 15.60 13.11
N ALA A 429 -3.53 15.59 13.84
CA ALA A 429 -3.53 15.17 15.24
C ALA A 429 -3.12 13.71 15.41
N ALA A 430 -3.65 12.80 14.57
CA ALA A 430 -3.25 11.40 14.57
C ALA A 430 -1.76 11.24 14.28
N ASP A 431 -1.22 11.97 13.31
CA ASP A 431 0.19 11.88 12.91
C ASP A 431 1.14 12.40 13.99
N VAL A 432 0.81 13.49 14.69
CA VAL A 432 1.61 14.02 15.81
C VAL A 432 1.64 13.03 16.98
N ILE A 433 0.48 12.52 17.40
CA ILE A 433 0.41 11.57 18.52
C ILE A 433 1.18 10.29 18.18
N THR A 434 0.99 9.77 16.97
CA THR A 434 1.70 8.57 16.51
C THR A 434 3.20 8.81 16.42
N PHE A 435 3.63 10.00 15.99
CA PHE A 435 5.05 10.32 15.87
C PHE A 435 5.77 10.23 17.21
N LEU A 436 5.15 10.66 18.30
CA LEU A 436 5.75 10.52 19.64
C LEU A 436 5.97 9.05 20.01
N ALA A 437 4.99 8.19 19.72
CA ALA A 437 5.11 6.75 19.94
C ALA A 437 6.17 6.11 19.01
N SER A 438 6.17 6.48 17.73
CA SER A 438 7.15 6.03 16.74
C SER A 438 8.56 6.45 17.12
N LEU A 439 8.77 7.69 17.53
CA LEU A 439 10.05 8.21 17.96
C LEU A 439 10.59 7.44 19.17
N TYR A 440 9.75 7.19 20.17
CA TYR A 440 10.13 6.38 21.32
C TYR A 440 10.63 4.98 20.91
N ILE A 441 9.87 4.29 20.04
CA ILE A 441 10.23 2.95 19.57
C ILE A 441 11.50 2.98 18.71
N LEU A 442 11.66 3.99 17.83
CA LEU A 442 12.85 4.16 17.00
C LEU A 442 14.10 4.38 17.85
N LEU A 443 14.05 5.28 18.84
CA LEU A 443 15.16 5.55 19.76
C LEU A 443 15.51 4.32 20.62
N ARG A 444 14.51 3.60 21.11
CA ARG A 444 14.71 2.34 21.83
C ARG A 444 15.40 1.30 20.93
N THR A 445 14.92 1.18 19.69
CA THR A 445 15.50 0.25 18.70
C THR A 445 16.94 0.63 18.33
N ASP A 446 17.23 1.92 18.15
CA ASP A 446 18.58 2.41 17.89
C ASP A 446 19.54 2.04 19.02
N ARG A 447 19.14 2.24 20.29
CA ARG A 447 19.92 1.84 21.46
C ARG A 447 20.18 0.33 21.51
N GLN A 448 19.17 -0.47 21.21
CA GLN A 448 19.29 -1.94 21.17
C GLN A 448 20.25 -2.40 20.06
N LEU A 449 20.12 -1.84 18.84
CA LEU A 449 21.02 -2.17 17.73
C LEU A 449 22.45 -1.72 18.00
N ARG A 450 22.64 -0.59 18.68
CA ARG A 450 23.96 -0.09 19.09
C ARG A 450 24.61 -1.03 20.10
N ALA A 451 23.93 -1.35 21.19
CA ALA A 451 24.43 -2.27 22.21
C ALA A 451 24.79 -3.65 21.62
N ALA A 452 23.92 -4.18 20.74
CA ALA A 452 24.19 -5.45 20.07
C ALA A 452 25.38 -5.40 19.09
N SER A 453 25.70 -4.22 18.53
CA SER A 453 26.86 -4.04 17.65
C SER A 453 28.17 -3.93 18.44
N GLU A 454 28.15 -3.33 19.64
CA GLU A 454 29.30 -3.18 20.53
C GLU A 454 29.73 -4.55 21.10
N VAL A 455 28.80 -5.36 21.61
CA VAL A 455 29.06 -6.73 22.10
C VAL A 455 29.73 -7.65 21.07
N ARG A 456 29.57 -7.38 19.78
CA ARG A 456 30.17 -8.18 18.71
C ARG A 456 31.54 -7.66 18.28
N ALA A 457 31.90 -6.44 18.64
CA ALA A 457 33.20 -5.85 18.33
C ALA A 457 34.26 -6.22 19.39
N GLU A 458 33.82 -6.63 20.58
CA GLU A 458 34.61 -7.30 21.63
C GLU A 458 34.68 -8.81 21.34
#